data_6d0bcea5f07582a25e707d27e1ea0e9d
#
_entry.id   6d0bcea5f07582a25e707d27e1ea0e9d
#
_cell.length_a   1.000
_cell.length_b   1.000
_cell.length_c   1.000
_cell.angle_alpha   90.00
_cell.angle_beta   90.00
_cell.angle_gamma   90.00
#
_symmetry.space_group_name_H-M   'P 1'
#
loop_
_entity.id
_entity.type
_entity.pdbx_description
1 polymer ?
#
loop_
_entity_poly.entity_id
_entity_poly.type
_entity_poly.pdbx_seq_one_letter_code
_entity_poly.pdbx_strand_id
1 'polypeptide(L)'
;MIITEKEKSLAVFSSLLFRHYPELKEQLHGVMRSYHKAVGMVCHTKDYWVRDFMPAQADEDVFVRFIFNPDYLQDKKKYITDVDKVIKNSPFAQKYKIVNMPIILDGGNLVFCKGNKEHEETAFVVMTEKVLAENPQL
;
A
#
# COMPACT_ATOMS: atom_id res chain seq x y z
N MET A 1 4.31 16.30 6.57
CA MET A 1 3.53 15.78 7.75
C MET A 1 3.18 14.33 7.47
N ILE A 2 3.44 13.39 8.37
CA ILE A 2 3.08 11.98 8.14
C ILE A 2 1.57 11.81 8.20
N ILE A 3 1.03 11.10 7.20
CA ILE A 3 -0.39 10.78 7.10
C ILE A 3 -0.62 9.39 7.67
N THR A 4 -1.42 9.32 8.73
CA THR A 4 -1.82 8.05 9.36
C THR A 4 -3.02 7.42 8.65
N GLU A 5 -3.30 6.16 8.94
CA GLU A 5 -4.44 5.42 8.35
C GLU A 5 -5.80 6.10 8.57
N LYS A 6 -5.96 6.82 9.67
CA LYS A 6 -7.21 7.54 9.99
C LYS A 6 -7.49 8.72 9.05
N GLU A 7 -6.44 9.36 8.54
CA GLU A 7 -6.53 10.56 7.71
C GLU A 7 -6.72 10.24 6.23
N LYS A 8 -6.50 9.00 5.82
CA LYS A 8 -6.67 8.58 4.43
C LYS A 8 -8.14 8.59 4.03
N SER A 9 -8.42 9.21 2.90
CA SER A 9 -9.78 9.37 2.35
C SER A 9 -10.10 8.40 1.21
N LEU A 10 -9.12 7.63 0.74
CA LEU A 10 -9.25 6.71 -0.38
C LEU A 10 -8.81 5.31 0.05
N ALA A 11 -9.69 4.32 -0.14
CA ALA A 11 -9.34 2.91 -0.08
C ALA A 11 -9.14 2.36 -1.50
N VAL A 12 -7.99 1.73 -1.73
CA VAL A 12 -7.63 1.17 -3.04
C VAL A 12 -7.72 -0.34 -3.00
N PHE A 13 -8.38 -0.91 -4.00
CA PHE A 13 -8.58 -2.35 -4.14
C PHE A 13 -8.03 -2.85 -5.48
N SER A 14 -7.70 -4.13 -5.54
CA SER A 14 -7.41 -4.81 -6.79
C SER A 14 -8.68 -4.95 -7.64
N SER A 15 -8.60 -4.62 -8.93
CA SER A 15 -9.69 -4.90 -9.87
C SER A 15 -9.96 -6.40 -10.02
N LEU A 16 -8.97 -7.24 -9.71
CA LEU A 16 -9.10 -8.69 -9.69
C LEU A 16 -10.09 -9.16 -8.61
N LEU A 17 -10.11 -8.50 -7.45
CA LEU A 17 -11.07 -8.78 -6.38
C LEU A 17 -12.51 -8.63 -6.89
N PHE A 18 -12.82 -7.51 -7.53
CA PHE A 18 -14.17 -7.23 -8.04
C PHE A 18 -14.55 -8.04 -9.29
N ARG A 19 -13.56 -8.59 -9.98
CA ARG A 19 -13.80 -9.56 -11.08
C ARG A 19 -14.23 -10.91 -10.56
N HIS A 20 -13.61 -11.37 -9.46
CA HIS A 20 -13.93 -12.65 -8.85
C HIS A 20 -15.15 -12.58 -7.93
N TYR A 21 -15.38 -11.43 -7.32
CA TYR A 21 -16.46 -11.19 -6.35
C TYR A 21 -17.17 -9.87 -6.67
N PRO A 22 -17.97 -9.83 -7.76
CA PRO A 22 -18.60 -8.59 -8.22
C PRO A 22 -19.56 -7.99 -7.20
N GLU A 23 -20.20 -8.80 -6.37
CA GLU A 23 -21.09 -8.38 -5.30
C GLU A 23 -20.40 -7.54 -4.22
N LEU A 24 -19.11 -7.77 -3.99
CA LEU A 24 -18.34 -7.01 -3.01
C LEU A 24 -18.16 -5.54 -3.43
N LYS A 25 -18.21 -5.25 -4.72
CA LYS A 25 -18.01 -3.89 -5.21
C LYS A 25 -19.05 -2.93 -4.64
N GLU A 26 -20.33 -3.26 -4.77
CA GLU A 26 -21.43 -2.43 -4.27
C GLU A 26 -21.43 -2.36 -2.74
N GLN A 27 -21.17 -3.47 -2.06
CA GLN A 27 -21.10 -3.53 -0.61
C GLN A 27 -19.97 -2.62 -0.08
N LEU A 28 -18.77 -2.72 -0.62
CA LEU A 28 -17.63 -1.89 -0.23
C LEU A 28 -17.85 -0.43 -0.54
N HIS A 29 -18.42 -0.10 -1.70
CA HIS A 29 -18.79 1.29 -2.02
C HIS A 29 -19.81 1.85 -1.01
N GLY A 30 -20.79 1.05 -0.61
CA GLY A 30 -21.79 1.44 0.39
C GLY A 30 -21.14 1.73 1.75
N VAL A 31 -20.33 0.81 2.25
CA VAL A 31 -19.62 0.98 3.53
C VAL A 31 -18.67 2.18 3.46
N MET A 32 -17.82 2.29 2.45
CA MET A 32 -16.85 3.38 2.35
C MET A 32 -17.52 4.75 2.25
N ARG A 33 -18.65 4.84 1.55
CA ARG A 33 -19.44 6.07 1.46
C ARG A 33 -20.01 6.50 2.81
N SER A 34 -20.46 5.56 3.66
CA SER A 34 -20.97 5.87 5.00
C SER A 34 -19.88 6.46 5.92
N TYR A 35 -18.61 6.22 5.62
CA TYR A 35 -17.46 6.82 6.30
C TYR A 35 -16.83 7.99 5.53
N HIS A 36 -17.51 8.55 4.53
CA HIS A 36 -16.99 9.62 3.67
C HIS A 36 -15.63 9.29 3.01
N LYS A 37 -15.43 8.01 2.66
CA LYS A 37 -14.23 7.51 2.00
C LYS A 37 -14.53 7.15 0.54
N ALA A 38 -13.59 7.43 -0.35
CA ALA A 38 -13.67 7.01 -1.74
C ALA A 38 -13.11 5.58 -1.93
N VAL A 39 -13.56 4.94 -3.00
CA VAL A 39 -13.03 3.64 -3.46
C VAL A 39 -12.29 3.84 -4.77
N GLY A 40 -11.03 3.43 -4.79
CA GLY A 40 -10.21 3.36 -5.99
C GLY A 40 -9.92 1.92 -6.40
N MET A 41 -9.51 1.73 -7.64
CA MET A 41 -9.11 0.42 -8.15
C MET A 41 -7.78 0.51 -8.88
N VAL A 42 -6.96 -0.52 -8.71
CA VAL A 42 -5.75 -0.74 -9.51
C VAL A 42 -5.90 -1.99 -10.36
N CYS A 43 -5.40 -1.89 -11.60
CA CYS A 43 -5.44 -2.98 -12.57
C CYS A 43 -4.09 -3.70 -12.66
N HIS A 44 -4.04 -4.81 -13.43
CA HIS A 44 -2.83 -5.61 -13.67
C HIS A 44 -2.25 -6.30 -12.43
N THR A 45 -3.03 -6.39 -11.36
CA THR A 45 -2.65 -7.15 -10.17
C THR A 45 -2.80 -8.65 -10.42
N LYS A 46 -2.00 -9.44 -9.73
CA LYS A 46 -2.08 -10.91 -9.72
C LYS A 46 -2.57 -11.45 -8.38
N ASP A 47 -2.74 -10.55 -7.40
CA ASP A 47 -3.23 -10.82 -6.07
C ASP A 47 -4.21 -9.73 -5.62
N TYR A 48 -4.92 -9.97 -4.51
CA TYR A 48 -5.87 -9.01 -3.92
C TYR A 48 -5.21 -8.06 -2.91
N TRP A 49 -4.07 -8.43 -2.37
CA TRP A 49 -3.38 -7.76 -1.27
C TRP A 49 -2.62 -6.51 -1.73
N VAL A 50 -3.39 -5.52 -2.16
CA VAL A 50 -2.87 -4.26 -2.72
C VAL A 50 -1.92 -3.54 -1.75
N ARG A 51 -2.17 -3.66 -0.45
CA ARG A 51 -1.33 -3.04 0.58
C ARG A 51 0.11 -3.55 0.54
N ASP A 52 0.33 -4.81 0.18
CA ASP A 52 1.66 -5.41 0.25
C ASP A 52 2.61 -4.88 -0.81
N PHE A 53 2.09 -4.43 -1.95
CA PHE A 53 2.92 -4.00 -3.08
C PHE A 53 2.73 -2.54 -3.51
N MET A 54 1.66 -1.86 -3.11
CA MET A 54 1.46 -0.47 -3.48
C MET A 54 2.28 0.47 -2.60
N PRO A 55 2.70 1.63 -3.13
CA PRO A 55 3.42 2.63 -2.35
C PRO A 55 2.64 3.10 -1.13
N ALA A 56 3.34 3.27 -0.02
CA ALA A 56 2.79 3.80 1.22
C ALA A 56 2.81 5.33 1.21
N GLN A 57 1.72 5.95 1.59
CA GLN A 57 1.64 7.41 1.68
C GLN A 57 2.42 7.92 2.90
N ALA A 58 3.44 8.72 2.66
CA ALA A 58 4.28 9.33 3.69
C ALA A 58 3.91 10.79 3.96
N ASP A 59 3.49 11.54 2.95
CA ASP A 59 3.00 12.90 3.05
C ASP A 59 1.85 13.12 2.07
N GLU A 60 1.28 14.29 2.02
CA GLU A 60 0.10 14.62 1.22
C GLU A 60 0.25 14.20 -0.26
N ASP A 61 1.39 14.53 -0.87
CA ASP A 61 1.68 14.20 -2.27
C ASP A 61 2.87 13.25 -2.46
N VAL A 62 3.41 12.69 -1.36
CA VAL A 62 4.60 11.85 -1.37
C VAL A 62 4.27 10.44 -0.94
N PHE A 63 4.64 9.50 -1.79
CA PHE A 63 4.50 8.08 -1.54
C PHE A 63 5.86 7.39 -1.58
N VAL A 64 6.07 6.44 -0.70
CA VAL A 64 7.29 5.64 -0.62
C VAL A 64 6.99 4.25 -1.16
N ARG A 65 7.77 3.83 -2.15
CA ARG A 65 7.71 2.51 -2.73
C ARG A 65 8.86 1.66 -2.24
N PHE A 66 8.56 0.47 -1.77
CA PHE A 66 9.50 -0.55 -1.35
C PHE A 66 9.67 -1.63 -2.42
N ILE A 67 10.70 -2.45 -2.30
CA ILE A 67 10.89 -3.62 -3.15
C ILE A 67 9.92 -4.70 -2.68
N PHE A 68 8.97 -5.07 -3.53
CA PHE A 68 8.04 -6.17 -3.29
C PHE A 68 8.68 -7.49 -3.73
N ASN A 69 9.10 -8.29 -2.77
CA ASN A 69 9.71 -9.59 -3.00
C ASN A 69 9.19 -10.61 -1.98
N PRO A 70 7.91 -11.03 -2.11
CA PRO A 70 7.26 -11.88 -1.12
C PRO A 70 7.88 -13.28 -1.08
N ASP A 71 8.46 -13.66 0.06
CA ASP A 71 9.07 -14.96 0.29
C ASP A 71 8.05 -16.10 0.22
N TYR A 72 6.83 -15.86 0.68
CA TYR A 72 5.72 -16.81 0.67
C TYR A 72 5.17 -17.14 -0.74
N LEU A 73 5.60 -16.41 -1.76
CA LEU A 73 5.21 -16.64 -3.17
C LEU A 73 6.38 -17.14 -4.05
N GLN A 74 7.54 -17.46 -3.50
CA GLN A 74 8.70 -17.86 -4.31
C GLN A 74 8.44 -19.12 -5.16
N ASP A 75 7.67 -20.06 -4.64
CA ASP A 75 7.23 -21.25 -5.39
C ASP A 75 6.04 -20.98 -6.32
N LYS A 76 5.43 -19.82 -6.23
CA LYS A 76 4.22 -19.41 -6.94
C LYS A 76 4.38 -18.08 -7.67
N LYS A 77 5.49 -17.87 -8.33
CA LYS A 77 5.89 -16.61 -9.02
C LYS A 77 4.82 -16.03 -9.94
N LYS A 78 3.93 -16.89 -10.49
CA LYS A 78 2.81 -16.44 -11.33
C LYS A 78 1.83 -15.51 -10.59
N TYR A 79 1.81 -15.52 -9.27
CA TYR A 79 0.96 -14.67 -8.44
C TYR A 79 1.67 -13.39 -7.95
N ILE A 80 2.99 -13.25 -8.18
CA ILE A 80 3.71 -12.04 -7.83
C ILE A 80 3.29 -10.93 -8.79
N THR A 81 2.73 -9.87 -8.23
CA THR A 81 2.30 -8.69 -8.99
C THR A 81 3.52 -7.89 -9.47
N ASP A 82 3.52 -7.55 -10.75
CA ASP A 82 4.46 -6.59 -11.33
C ASP A 82 4.03 -5.16 -10.94
N VAL A 83 4.69 -4.64 -9.91
CA VAL A 83 4.35 -3.33 -9.31
C VAL A 83 4.58 -2.18 -10.29
N ASP A 84 5.61 -2.24 -11.13
CA ASP A 84 5.88 -1.23 -12.15
C ASP A 84 4.73 -1.12 -13.14
N LYS A 85 4.22 -2.27 -13.58
CA LYS A 85 3.08 -2.34 -14.47
C LYS A 85 1.81 -1.78 -13.84
N VAL A 86 1.56 -2.09 -12.57
CA VAL A 86 0.40 -1.56 -11.84
C VAL A 86 0.47 -0.06 -11.72
N ILE A 87 1.59 0.48 -11.26
CA ILE A 87 1.79 1.92 -11.05
C ILE A 87 1.69 2.67 -12.39
N LYS A 88 2.38 2.21 -13.43
CA LYS A 88 2.39 2.85 -14.76
C LYS A 88 1.00 2.95 -15.37
N ASN A 89 0.13 1.98 -15.12
CA ASN A 89 -1.22 1.93 -15.66
C ASN A 89 -2.28 2.51 -14.70
N SER A 90 -1.87 3.15 -13.63
CA SER A 90 -2.76 3.82 -12.69
C SER A 90 -2.61 5.33 -12.75
N PRO A 91 -3.66 6.12 -12.43
CA PRO A 91 -3.56 7.57 -12.30
C PRO A 91 -2.55 8.00 -11.22
N PHE A 92 -2.15 7.07 -10.37
CA PHE A 92 -1.32 7.27 -9.20
C PHE A 92 0.05 7.87 -9.54
N ALA A 93 0.75 7.27 -10.52
CA ALA A 93 2.08 7.73 -10.92
C ALA A 93 2.11 9.13 -11.55
N GLN A 94 0.98 9.56 -12.11
CA GLN A 94 0.85 10.89 -12.74
C GLN A 94 0.54 11.98 -11.72
N LYS A 95 -0.06 11.61 -10.60
CA LYS A 95 -0.58 12.55 -9.60
C LYS A 95 0.38 12.78 -8.44
N TYR A 96 1.16 11.78 -8.06
CA TYR A 96 1.94 11.79 -6.83
C TYR A 96 3.42 11.57 -7.07
N LYS A 97 4.27 12.15 -6.22
CA LYS A 97 5.71 11.89 -6.18
C LYS A 97 5.96 10.53 -5.53
N ILE A 98 6.61 9.63 -6.28
CA ILE A 98 6.99 8.31 -5.76
C ILE A 98 8.49 8.30 -5.49
N VAL A 99 8.85 8.00 -4.24
CA VAL A 99 10.23 7.82 -3.79
C VAL A 99 10.49 6.32 -3.66
N ASN A 100 11.47 5.81 -4.39
CA ASN A 100 11.85 4.40 -4.33
C ASN A 100 12.86 4.19 -3.19
N MET A 101 12.55 3.26 -2.29
CA MET A 101 13.45 2.83 -1.21
C MET A 101 14.04 1.47 -1.55
N PRO A 102 15.38 1.30 -1.42
CA PRO A 102 16.06 0.02 -1.70
C PRO A 102 15.91 -0.95 -0.51
N ILE A 103 14.70 -1.11 -0.03
CA ILE A 103 14.35 -1.96 1.12
C ILE A 103 13.29 -2.96 0.67
N ILE A 104 13.52 -4.24 0.95
CA ILE A 104 12.54 -5.30 0.75
C ILE A 104 11.52 -5.20 1.88
N LEU A 105 10.26 -4.94 1.54
CA LEU A 105 9.20 -4.79 2.52
C LEU A 105 7.83 -5.01 1.88
N ASP A 106 7.05 -5.87 2.50
CA ASP A 106 5.63 -5.98 2.22
C ASP A 106 4.88 -4.90 3.00
N GLY A 107 4.10 -4.06 2.34
CA GLY A 107 3.43 -2.92 2.97
C GLY A 107 2.47 -3.30 4.12
N GLY A 108 2.05 -4.56 4.19
CA GLY A 108 1.31 -5.11 5.33
C GLY A 108 2.11 -5.12 6.64
N ASN A 109 3.45 -5.11 6.55
CA ASN A 109 4.36 -5.06 7.69
C ASN A 109 4.72 -3.63 8.15
N LEU A 110 4.06 -2.62 7.61
CA LEU A 110 4.37 -1.21 7.85
C LEU A 110 3.20 -0.48 8.48
N VAL A 111 3.43 0.19 9.60
CA VAL A 111 2.45 1.06 10.26
C VAL A 111 3.08 2.42 10.55
N PHE A 112 2.43 3.48 10.10
CA PHE A 112 2.81 4.85 10.40
C PHE A 112 2.07 5.35 11.63
N CYS A 113 2.80 5.89 12.60
CA CYS A 113 2.27 6.49 13.81
C CYS A 113 2.77 7.92 13.96
N LYS A 114 1.91 8.83 14.40
CA LYS A 114 2.32 10.16 14.87
C LYS A 114 2.87 10.05 16.30
N GLY A 115 3.83 10.89 16.62
CA GLY A 115 4.27 11.08 17.99
C GLY A 115 3.14 11.60 18.90
N ASN A 116 3.39 11.53 20.18
CA ASN A 116 2.50 12.12 21.19
C ASN A 116 2.66 13.67 21.21
N LYS A 117 1.93 14.36 22.12
CA LYS A 117 1.97 15.82 22.23
C LYS A 117 3.38 16.41 22.48
N GLU A 118 4.30 15.64 23.06
CA GLU A 118 5.67 16.06 23.33
C GLU A 118 6.58 15.89 22.08
N HIS A 119 6.14 15.07 21.14
CA HIS A 119 6.89 14.70 19.92
C HIS A 119 6.01 14.80 18.66
N GLU A 120 5.21 15.86 18.55
CA GLU A 120 4.25 16.06 17.44
C GLU A 120 4.90 16.03 16.05
N GLU A 121 6.15 16.44 15.96
CA GLU A 121 6.93 16.44 14.71
C GLU A 121 7.60 15.07 14.43
N THR A 122 7.59 14.16 15.41
CA THR A 122 8.23 12.86 15.28
C THR A 122 7.24 11.85 14.72
N ALA A 123 7.66 11.17 13.67
CA ALA A 123 6.92 10.05 13.13
C ALA A 123 7.62 8.75 13.45
N PHE A 124 6.85 7.78 13.86
CA PHE A 124 7.31 6.42 14.09
C PHE A 124 6.85 5.52 12.95
N VAL A 125 7.77 4.69 12.49
CA VAL A 125 7.48 3.61 11.56
C VAL A 125 7.70 2.32 12.31
N VAL A 126 6.64 1.54 12.47
CA VAL A 126 6.70 0.22 13.11
C VAL A 126 6.78 -0.82 12.01
N MET A 127 7.82 -1.65 12.07
CA MET A 127 8.08 -2.75 11.15
C MET A 127 8.28 -4.04 11.93
N THR A 128 8.05 -5.18 11.29
CA THR A 128 8.35 -6.49 11.89
C THR A 128 9.84 -6.79 11.80
N GLU A 129 10.35 -7.66 12.68
CA GLU A 129 11.74 -8.15 12.67
C GLU A 129 12.13 -8.80 11.34
N LYS A 130 11.17 -9.37 10.61
CA LYS A 130 11.38 -9.92 9.26
C LYS A 130 12.03 -8.91 8.31
N VAL A 131 11.65 -7.63 8.39
CA VAL A 131 12.22 -6.58 7.53
C VAL A 131 13.72 -6.44 7.76
N LEU A 132 14.19 -6.54 9.00
CA LEU A 132 15.62 -6.49 9.31
C LEU A 132 16.35 -7.72 8.75
N ALA A 133 15.75 -8.91 8.85
CA ALA A 133 16.32 -10.14 8.32
C ALA A 133 16.44 -10.11 6.78
N GLU A 134 15.48 -9.51 6.08
CA GLU A 134 15.50 -9.38 4.61
C GLU A 134 16.40 -8.24 4.11
N ASN A 135 16.81 -7.33 4.99
CA ASN A 135 17.61 -6.15 4.67
C ASN A 135 18.83 -6.02 5.59
N PRO A 136 19.82 -6.91 5.48
CA PRO A 136 20.98 -6.93 6.39
C PRO A 136 21.86 -5.67 6.32
N GLN A 137 21.60 -4.78 5.36
CA GLN A 137 22.27 -3.48 5.25
C GLN A 137 21.67 -2.40 6.17
N LEU A 138 20.53 -2.64 6.81
CA LEU A 138 19.91 -1.75 7.80
C LEU A 138 20.50 -1.99 9.19
#